data_9ddc8c378366c59037d57e8c8753f0c6
#
_entry.id   9ddc8c378366c59037d57e8c8753f0c6
#
_cell.length_a   1.000
_cell.length_b   1.000
_cell.length_c   1.000
_cell.angle_alpha   90.00
_cell.angle_beta   90.00
_cell.angle_gamma   90.00
#
_symmetry.space_group_name_H-M   'P 1'
#
loop_
_entity.id
_entity.type
_entity.pdbx_description
1 polymer ?
#
loop_
_entity_poly.entity_id
_entity_poly.type
_entity_poly.pdbx_seq_one_letter_code
_entity_poly.pdbx_strand_id
1 'polypeptide(L)'
;LPPISDTVASGTHAGLDFGTTNSTLGIAARGGSPRLLPVEGDALTIPSALFFSLEDGHTYFGRKAVLEYVEGAEGRFMRALKSILGTSLMNETTLVGRERKSFQDLIGRFLRHMRERLESAGVQADKVVLGRPVHFIDDDPAADATAEAQLAAAARAEGFAHVEFQYEPVAAALYRESMLDAEELALIVDIGGGTSDFSVVRLSPERARAHDRSSDILASTGVHVGGTDFDRLLSIRHVMPHFGLGSLYADGKRSLPVWYFNDMATWHRINLLYTPKVLRDMRDLERAAAEPERLDRFRHLVEHRSGHRLAGAVEAGKIRLTDAPETEIVLDEPGLDFSLTVSRVAFEDATRDLVGKIQASLAEALATAGVSAEAVDSVVLTGGGAEVPAVRMAATASLPHARVIRSDAFGSVGLGLALDAARRFG
;
A
#
# COMPACT_ATOMS: atom_id res chain seq x y z
N LEU A 1 0.94 -11.81 28.57
CA LEU A 1 1.40 -10.50 28.08
C LEU A 1 1.41 -9.55 29.28
N PRO A 2 2.51 -8.84 29.59
CA PRO A 2 2.47 -7.79 30.60
C PRO A 2 1.56 -6.66 30.12
N PRO A 3 0.79 -6.01 30.99
CA PRO A 3 -0.01 -4.86 30.61
C PRO A 3 0.93 -3.72 30.19
N ILE A 4 0.65 -3.11 29.04
CA ILE A 4 1.27 -1.84 28.62
C ILE A 4 0.80 -0.79 29.62
N SER A 5 1.61 -0.48 30.63
CA SER A 5 1.29 0.46 31.69
C SER A 5 1.74 1.88 31.36
N ASP A 6 1.41 2.39 30.20
CA ASP A 6 1.32 3.83 30.00
C ASP A 6 -0.16 4.18 29.93
N THR A 7 -0.73 4.61 31.05
CA THR A 7 -2.09 5.15 31.13
C THR A 7 -2.21 6.25 30.07
N VAL A 8 -3.04 5.99 29.05
CA VAL A 8 -3.33 7.00 28.04
C VAL A 8 -3.96 8.19 28.72
N ALA A 9 -3.40 9.38 28.54
CA ALA A 9 -3.89 10.60 29.15
C ALA A 9 -5.35 10.86 28.74
N SER A 10 -6.17 11.36 29.68
CA SER A 10 -7.53 11.82 29.35
C SER A 10 -7.46 12.90 28.29
N GLY A 11 -8.36 12.91 27.30
CA GLY A 11 -8.31 13.83 26.18
C GLY A 11 -7.35 13.43 25.06
N THR A 12 -6.99 12.15 24.98
CA THR A 12 -6.29 11.58 23.82
C THR A 12 -7.28 11.28 22.69
N HIS A 13 -6.96 11.71 21.47
CA HIS A 13 -7.78 11.55 20.28
C HIS A 13 -7.04 10.76 19.21
N ALA A 14 -7.80 10.15 18.30
CA ALA A 14 -7.29 9.21 17.32
C ALA A 14 -7.31 9.76 15.90
N GLY A 15 -6.24 9.47 15.16
CA GLY A 15 -6.17 9.54 13.71
C GLY A 15 -6.02 8.15 13.12
N LEU A 16 -6.78 7.84 12.09
CA LEU A 16 -6.74 6.57 11.40
C LEU A 16 -6.41 6.80 9.92
N ASP A 17 -5.27 6.29 9.52
CA ASP A 17 -4.93 6.13 8.11
C ASP A 17 -5.46 4.77 7.63
N PHE A 18 -6.55 4.79 6.88
CA PHE A 18 -7.07 3.63 6.17
C PHE A 18 -6.50 3.60 4.76
N GLY A 19 -5.31 3.04 4.60
CA GLY A 19 -4.63 2.96 3.31
C GLY A 19 -5.11 1.80 2.43
N THR A 20 -4.82 1.88 1.14
CA THR A 20 -5.13 0.81 0.18
C THR A 20 -4.36 -0.48 0.48
N THR A 21 -3.10 -0.35 0.91
CA THR A 21 -2.21 -1.49 1.19
C THR A 21 -2.04 -1.73 2.67
N ASN A 22 -1.73 -0.69 3.43
CA ASN A 22 -1.51 -0.74 4.88
C ASN A 22 -2.32 0.35 5.56
N SER A 23 -2.68 0.11 6.82
CA SER A 23 -3.37 1.05 7.69
C SER A 23 -2.59 1.28 8.98
N THR A 24 -2.74 2.46 9.57
CA THR A 24 -2.10 2.84 10.84
C THR A 24 -3.08 3.57 11.76
N LEU A 25 -2.83 3.46 13.06
CA LEU A 25 -3.52 4.23 14.11
C LEU A 25 -2.53 5.14 14.83
N GLY A 26 -2.78 6.44 14.78
CA GLY A 26 -2.08 7.41 15.57
C GLY A 26 -2.95 7.94 16.71
N ILE A 27 -2.32 8.31 17.81
CA ILE A 27 -2.98 8.99 18.94
C ILE A 27 -2.18 10.18 19.41
N ALA A 28 -2.86 11.23 19.84
CA ALA A 28 -2.27 12.40 20.46
C ALA A 28 -3.23 13.04 21.47
N ALA A 29 -2.68 13.64 22.53
CA ALA A 29 -3.39 14.58 23.37
C ALA A 29 -3.06 16.01 22.93
N ARG A 30 -3.91 16.99 23.27
CA ARG A 30 -3.68 18.39 22.96
C ARG A 30 -2.35 18.89 23.54
N GLY A 31 -1.48 19.39 22.68
CA GLY A 31 -0.12 19.85 23.04
C GLY A 31 0.87 18.72 23.36
N GLY A 32 0.46 17.46 23.24
CA GLY A 32 1.33 16.29 23.41
C GLY A 32 1.96 15.83 22.09
N SER A 33 3.02 15.03 22.20
CA SER A 33 3.64 14.38 21.03
C SER A 33 2.74 13.26 20.51
N PRO A 34 2.56 13.15 19.19
CA PRO A 34 1.81 12.04 18.61
C PRO A 34 2.60 10.74 18.70
N ARG A 35 1.90 9.63 18.78
CA ARG A 35 2.50 8.30 18.66
C ARG A 35 1.59 7.36 17.92
N LEU A 36 2.18 6.37 17.23
CA LEU A 36 1.42 5.27 16.66
C LEU A 36 1.09 4.23 17.72
N LEU A 37 -0.06 3.59 17.55
CA LEU A 37 -0.44 2.42 18.34
C LEU A 37 -0.03 1.14 17.62
N PRO A 38 0.40 0.11 18.35
CA PRO A 38 0.49 -1.24 17.82
C PRO A 38 -0.89 -1.74 17.38
N VAL A 39 -1.01 -2.12 16.11
CA VAL A 39 -2.28 -2.55 15.51
C VAL A 39 -2.33 -4.05 15.24
N GLU A 40 -1.17 -4.71 15.18
CA GLU A 40 -1.07 -6.16 15.00
C GLU A 40 0.18 -6.69 15.74
N GLY A 41 0.01 -7.31 16.92
CA GLY A 41 1.14 -7.59 17.81
C GLY A 41 1.84 -6.29 18.19
N ASP A 42 3.15 -6.21 17.99
CA ASP A 42 3.97 -4.99 18.21
C ASP A 42 4.07 -4.12 16.94
N ALA A 43 3.48 -4.55 15.82
CA ALA A 43 3.58 -3.83 14.56
C ALA A 43 2.69 -2.58 14.56
N LEU A 44 3.27 -1.46 14.14
CA LEU A 44 2.61 -0.15 14.04
C LEU A 44 1.76 0.00 12.78
N THR A 45 1.88 -0.95 11.84
CA THR A 45 1.10 -1.01 10.61
C THR A 45 0.39 -2.35 10.50
N ILE A 46 -0.76 -2.37 9.83
CA ILE A 46 -1.49 -3.57 9.51
C ILE A 46 -1.85 -3.56 8.01
N PRO A 47 -1.61 -4.66 7.26
CA PRO A 47 -2.16 -4.78 5.91
C PRO A 47 -3.67 -4.56 5.90
N SER A 48 -4.17 -3.73 4.96
CA SER A 48 -5.60 -3.46 4.78
C SER A 48 -6.28 -4.67 4.11
N ALA A 49 -6.27 -5.80 4.82
CA ALA A 49 -6.70 -7.11 4.34
C ALA A 49 -7.57 -7.83 5.35
N LEU A 50 -8.56 -8.60 4.83
CA LEU A 50 -9.42 -9.50 5.58
C LEU A 50 -9.41 -10.88 4.92
N PHE A 51 -9.50 -11.92 5.74
CA PHE A 51 -9.76 -13.28 5.29
C PHE A 51 -10.90 -13.90 6.09
N PHE A 52 -11.92 -14.33 5.38
CA PHE A 52 -13.06 -15.04 5.96
C PHE A 52 -12.82 -16.53 5.81
N SER A 53 -12.44 -17.19 6.85
CA SER A 53 -12.20 -18.63 6.87
C SER A 53 -13.52 -19.39 6.80
N LEU A 54 -13.59 -20.37 5.91
CA LEU A 54 -14.71 -21.30 5.82
C LEU A 54 -14.49 -22.55 6.70
N GLU A 55 -13.28 -22.75 7.20
CA GLU A 55 -12.92 -23.89 8.04
C GLU A 55 -13.37 -23.70 9.50
N ASP A 56 -13.16 -22.51 10.05
CA ASP A 56 -13.46 -22.20 11.45
C ASP A 56 -14.49 -21.05 11.63
N GLY A 57 -14.89 -20.41 10.54
CA GLY A 57 -15.86 -19.31 10.54
C GLY A 57 -15.31 -17.98 11.06
N HIS A 58 -14.00 -17.86 11.35
CA HIS A 58 -13.38 -16.64 11.83
C HIS A 58 -13.07 -15.65 10.72
N THR A 59 -13.02 -14.37 11.08
CA THR A 59 -12.49 -13.31 10.23
C THR A 59 -11.11 -12.93 10.72
N TYR A 60 -10.11 -13.15 9.90
CA TYR A 60 -8.74 -12.74 10.15
C TYR A 60 -8.46 -11.39 9.50
N PHE A 61 -7.56 -10.60 10.10
CA PHE A 61 -7.17 -9.28 9.63
C PHE A 61 -5.66 -9.21 9.40
N GLY A 62 -5.23 -8.26 8.59
CA GLY A 62 -3.83 -7.91 8.44
C GLY A 62 -2.93 -9.04 7.93
N ARG A 63 -1.78 -9.20 8.55
CA ARG A 63 -0.78 -10.24 8.22
C ARG A 63 -1.33 -11.65 8.41
N LYS A 64 -2.17 -11.83 9.44
CA LYS A 64 -2.80 -13.14 9.64
C LYS A 64 -3.77 -13.47 8.50
N ALA A 65 -4.54 -12.49 7.99
CA ALA A 65 -5.39 -12.69 6.82
C ALA A 65 -4.58 -13.05 5.56
N VAL A 66 -3.44 -12.39 5.38
CA VAL A 66 -2.52 -12.71 4.27
C VAL A 66 -1.94 -14.10 4.43
N LEU A 67 -1.54 -14.49 5.65
CA LEU A 67 -0.95 -15.79 5.94
C LEU A 67 -1.95 -16.93 5.62
N GLU A 68 -3.19 -16.84 6.14
CA GLU A 68 -4.24 -17.84 5.86
C GLU A 68 -4.47 -18.01 4.36
N TYR A 69 -4.48 -16.89 3.63
CA TYR A 69 -4.64 -16.91 2.18
C TYR A 69 -3.45 -17.56 1.46
N VAL A 70 -2.23 -17.22 1.86
CA VAL A 70 -0.99 -17.75 1.26
C VAL A 70 -0.81 -19.24 1.57
N GLU A 71 -1.20 -19.69 2.75
CA GLU A 71 -1.16 -21.10 3.17
C GLU A 71 -2.25 -21.93 2.50
N GLY A 72 -3.19 -21.29 1.80
CA GLY A 72 -4.21 -21.96 1.01
C GLY A 72 -5.42 -22.39 1.83
N ALA A 73 -5.64 -21.80 3.01
CA ALA A 73 -6.85 -22.03 3.80
C ALA A 73 -8.11 -21.75 2.98
N GLU A 74 -9.16 -22.55 3.21
CA GLU A 74 -10.40 -22.39 2.47
C GLU A 74 -11.16 -21.16 2.98
N GLY A 75 -11.35 -20.16 2.11
CA GLY A 75 -11.97 -18.91 2.53
C GLY A 75 -12.04 -17.83 1.46
N ARG A 76 -12.45 -16.65 1.89
CA ARG A 76 -12.55 -15.47 1.04
C ARG A 76 -11.57 -14.41 1.50
N PHE A 77 -10.56 -14.13 0.68
CA PHE A 77 -9.60 -13.05 0.89
C PHE A 77 -10.06 -11.75 0.26
N MET A 78 -9.89 -10.64 0.97
CA MET A 78 -10.23 -9.29 0.53
C MET A 78 -9.09 -8.35 0.88
N ARG A 79 -8.68 -7.50 -0.06
CA ARG A 79 -7.67 -6.44 0.14
C ARG A 79 -7.99 -5.22 -0.73
N ALA A 80 -7.28 -4.13 -0.50
CA ALA A 80 -7.42 -2.90 -1.28
C ALA A 80 -8.86 -2.33 -1.31
N LEU A 81 -9.61 -2.51 -0.21
CA LEU A 81 -11.01 -2.09 -0.14
C LEU A 81 -11.19 -0.56 -0.27
N LYS A 82 -10.16 0.24 0.03
CA LYS A 82 -10.21 1.69 -0.18
C LYS A 82 -10.42 2.07 -1.64
N SER A 83 -9.82 1.31 -2.57
CA SER A 83 -9.87 1.62 -4.01
C SER A 83 -11.24 1.41 -4.67
N ILE A 84 -12.21 0.80 -3.98
CA ILE A 84 -13.57 0.64 -4.51
C ILE A 84 -14.53 1.75 -4.08
N LEU A 85 -14.15 2.60 -3.14
CA LEU A 85 -14.93 3.75 -2.71
C LEU A 85 -15.23 4.67 -3.91
N GLY A 86 -16.44 5.16 -4.01
CA GLY A 86 -16.91 6.01 -5.11
C GLY A 86 -17.21 5.25 -6.41
N THR A 87 -16.84 3.97 -6.52
CA THR A 87 -17.12 3.16 -7.72
C THR A 87 -18.46 2.44 -7.66
N SER A 88 -18.93 1.91 -8.80
CA SER A 88 -20.14 1.10 -8.87
C SER A 88 -20.07 -0.18 -8.04
N LEU A 89 -18.87 -0.70 -7.77
CA LEU A 89 -18.66 -1.90 -6.95
C LEU A 89 -19.18 -1.74 -5.52
N MET A 90 -19.22 -0.52 -4.98
CA MET A 90 -19.77 -0.28 -3.64
C MET A 90 -21.26 -0.64 -3.53
N ASN A 91 -22.00 -0.66 -4.65
CA ASN A 91 -23.41 -1.04 -4.71
C ASN A 91 -23.60 -2.56 -4.86
N GLU A 92 -22.51 -3.31 -5.02
CA GLU A 92 -22.57 -4.75 -5.22
C GLU A 92 -22.36 -5.50 -3.88
N THR A 93 -22.58 -6.80 -3.94
CA THR A 93 -22.32 -7.71 -2.82
C THR A 93 -21.38 -8.81 -3.25
N THR A 94 -20.58 -9.29 -2.32
CA THR A 94 -19.73 -10.46 -2.53
C THR A 94 -20.21 -11.62 -1.66
N LEU A 95 -19.96 -12.85 -2.13
CA LEU A 95 -20.31 -14.04 -1.37
C LEU A 95 -19.16 -14.36 -0.40
N VAL A 96 -19.51 -14.49 0.88
CA VAL A 96 -18.63 -14.94 1.96
C VAL A 96 -19.27 -16.16 2.59
N GLY A 97 -18.74 -17.34 2.30
CA GLY A 97 -19.40 -18.59 2.63
C GLY A 97 -20.77 -18.69 1.94
N ARG A 98 -21.84 -18.74 2.75
CA ARG A 98 -23.24 -18.78 2.26
C ARG A 98 -23.95 -17.43 2.32
N GLU A 99 -23.31 -16.41 2.87
CA GLU A 99 -23.89 -15.09 3.07
C GLU A 99 -23.40 -14.09 2.04
N ARG A 100 -24.31 -13.21 1.60
CA ARG A 100 -23.93 -12.04 0.80
C ARG A 100 -23.57 -10.90 1.75
N LYS A 101 -22.39 -10.30 1.57
CA LYS A 101 -21.92 -9.14 2.32
C LYS A 101 -21.78 -7.96 1.35
N SER A 102 -22.19 -6.78 1.77
CA SER A 102 -21.92 -5.55 1.03
C SER A 102 -20.45 -5.15 1.20
N PHE A 103 -19.90 -4.41 0.27
CA PHE A 103 -18.54 -3.85 0.43
C PHE A 103 -18.50 -2.82 1.57
N GLN A 104 -19.61 -2.14 1.84
CA GLN A 104 -19.77 -1.29 3.01
C GLN A 104 -19.51 -2.05 4.33
N ASP A 105 -20.13 -3.25 4.48
CA ASP A 105 -19.93 -4.10 5.67
C ASP A 105 -18.48 -4.60 5.78
N LEU A 106 -17.82 -4.85 4.66
CA LEU A 106 -16.43 -5.31 4.66
C LEU A 106 -15.47 -4.22 5.13
N ILE A 107 -15.64 -3.01 4.63
CA ILE A 107 -14.89 -1.83 5.09
C ILE A 107 -15.20 -1.59 6.57
N GLY A 108 -16.47 -1.61 6.95
CA GLY A 108 -16.91 -1.45 8.34
C GLY A 108 -16.20 -2.44 9.27
N ARG A 109 -16.16 -3.73 8.92
CA ARG A 109 -15.47 -4.75 9.75
C ARG A 109 -13.99 -4.43 9.99
N PHE A 110 -13.30 -3.92 8.98
CA PHE A 110 -11.90 -3.52 9.15
C PHE A 110 -11.79 -2.30 10.07
N LEU A 111 -12.66 -1.31 9.89
CA LEU A 111 -12.70 -0.12 10.75
C LEU A 111 -13.08 -0.47 12.21
N ARG A 112 -14.00 -1.41 12.42
CA ARG A 112 -14.30 -1.96 13.75
C ARG A 112 -13.06 -2.57 14.39
N HIS A 113 -12.33 -3.39 13.65
CA HIS A 113 -11.08 -3.98 14.14
C HIS A 113 -10.09 -2.91 14.60
N MET A 114 -9.94 -1.83 13.85
CA MET A 114 -9.07 -0.70 14.22
C MET A 114 -9.61 0.04 15.45
N ARG A 115 -10.93 0.23 15.56
CA ARG A 115 -11.56 0.83 16.72
C ARG A 115 -11.34 0.00 18.00
N GLU A 116 -11.46 -1.32 17.93
CA GLU A 116 -11.17 -2.23 19.03
C GLU A 116 -9.71 -2.11 19.53
N ARG A 117 -8.75 -1.78 18.64
CA ARG A 117 -7.37 -1.49 19.04
C ARG A 117 -7.27 -0.21 19.88
N LEU A 118 -8.01 0.85 19.48
CA LEU A 118 -8.09 2.09 20.27
C LEU A 118 -8.67 1.81 21.67
N GLU A 119 -9.79 1.10 21.74
CA GLU A 119 -10.44 0.75 23.02
C GLU A 119 -9.53 -0.09 23.91
N SER A 120 -8.82 -1.06 23.32
CA SER A 120 -7.87 -1.91 24.05
C SER A 120 -6.66 -1.12 24.58
N ALA A 121 -6.32 -0.01 23.94
CA ALA A 121 -5.29 0.93 24.40
C ALA A 121 -5.83 1.96 25.42
N GLY A 122 -7.12 1.92 25.77
CA GLY A 122 -7.75 2.87 26.71
C GLY A 122 -8.06 4.23 26.11
N VAL A 123 -8.10 4.34 24.76
CA VAL A 123 -8.47 5.57 24.05
C VAL A 123 -9.98 5.58 23.83
N GLN A 124 -10.61 6.74 24.07
CA GLN A 124 -12.01 6.93 23.74
C GLN A 124 -12.17 6.94 22.20
N ALA A 125 -12.89 5.95 21.67
CA ALA A 125 -12.96 5.67 20.25
C ALA A 125 -14.27 6.13 19.58
N ASP A 126 -14.88 7.23 20.08
CA ASP A 126 -16.07 7.84 19.49
C ASP A 126 -15.76 8.94 18.47
N LYS A 127 -14.54 9.50 18.49
CA LYS A 127 -14.07 10.56 17.61
C LYS A 127 -12.82 10.13 16.86
N VAL A 128 -12.80 10.39 15.56
CA VAL A 128 -11.64 10.05 14.72
C VAL A 128 -11.47 11.05 13.57
N VAL A 129 -10.20 11.36 13.25
CA VAL A 129 -9.85 11.97 11.97
C VAL A 129 -9.35 10.86 11.05
N LEU A 130 -10.03 10.67 9.92
CA LEU A 130 -9.66 9.72 8.88
C LEU A 130 -8.80 10.41 7.82
N GLY A 131 -7.79 9.70 7.35
CA GLY A 131 -7.04 10.07 6.15
C GLY A 131 -7.87 9.92 4.88
N ARG A 132 -7.80 10.93 4.01
CA ARG A 132 -8.32 10.85 2.65
C ARG A 132 -7.25 11.25 1.65
N PRO A 133 -7.21 10.62 0.45
CA PRO A 133 -6.40 11.13 -0.65
C PRO A 133 -6.94 12.50 -1.10
N VAL A 134 -6.18 13.23 -1.89
CA VAL A 134 -6.68 14.49 -2.48
C VAL A 134 -7.91 14.21 -3.34
N HIS A 135 -7.85 13.14 -4.13
CA HIS A 135 -8.97 12.61 -4.89
C HIS A 135 -9.11 11.11 -4.66
N PHE A 136 -10.30 10.65 -4.25
CA PHE A 136 -10.63 9.22 -4.27
C PHE A 136 -10.88 8.76 -5.72
N ILE A 137 -11.50 9.64 -6.51
CA ILE A 137 -11.80 9.43 -7.93
C ILE A 137 -11.33 10.67 -8.67
N ASP A 138 -10.43 10.47 -9.62
CA ASP A 138 -9.94 11.53 -10.47
C ASP A 138 -11.03 12.02 -11.44
N ASP A 139 -11.03 13.31 -11.75
CA ASP A 139 -11.90 13.97 -12.73
C ASP A 139 -13.41 13.82 -12.50
N ASP A 140 -13.87 13.30 -11.33
CA ASP A 140 -15.28 13.17 -10.96
C ASP A 140 -15.53 13.64 -9.50
N PRO A 141 -15.78 14.94 -9.28
CA PRO A 141 -16.02 15.49 -7.94
C PRO A 141 -17.26 14.88 -7.23
N ALA A 142 -18.26 14.41 -7.98
CA ALA A 142 -19.43 13.79 -7.39
C ALA A 142 -19.15 12.39 -6.88
N ALA A 143 -18.37 11.60 -7.63
CA ALA A 143 -17.89 10.30 -7.21
C ALA A 143 -16.91 10.43 -6.04
N ASP A 144 -16.03 11.43 -6.04
CA ASP A 144 -15.09 11.74 -4.96
C ASP A 144 -15.84 12.04 -3.63
N ALA A 145 -16.83 12.94 -3.67
CA ALA A 145 -17.67 13.24 -2.50
C ALA A 145 -18.47 12.01 -2.04
N THR A 146 -18.91 11.17 -2.96
CA THR A 146 -19.60 9.90 -2.65
C THR A 146 -18.65 8.94 -1.92
N ALA A 147 -17.41 8.82 -2.35
CA ALA A 147 -16.40 7.98 -1.73
C ALA A 147 -16.12 8.40 -0.26
N GLU A 148 -15.96 9.70 -0.02
CA GLU A 148 -15.81 10.25 1.34
C GLU A 148 -17.03 9.94 2.21
N ALA A 149 -18.24 10.17 1.68
CA ALA A 149 -19.49 9.89 2.40
C ALA A 149 -19.64 8.40 2.73
N GLN A 150 -19.25 7.49 1.83
CA GLN A 150 -19.28 6.04 2.04
C GLN A 150 -18.30 5.62 3.14
N LEU A 151 -17.07 6.15 3.15
CA LEU A 151 -16.09 5.87 4.20
C LEU A 151 -16.57 6.40 5.57
N ALA A 152 -17.13 7.62 5.60
CA ALA A 152 -17.73 8.18 6.81
C ALA A 152 -18.89 7.34 7.33
N ALA A 153 -19.76 6.87 6.44
CA ALA A 153 -20.90 6.02 6.80
C ALA A 153 -20.43 4.67 7.36
N ALA A 154 -19.41 4.05 6.76
CA ALA A 154 -18.80 2.82 7.27
C ALA A 154 -18.25 3.02 8.69
N ALA A 155 -17.50 4.10 8.92
CA ALA A 155 -16.92 4.40 10.23
C ALA A 155 -18.02 4.65 11.30
N ARG A 156 -19.04 5.43 10.94
CA ARG A 156 -20.16 5.70 11.88
C ARG A 156 -20.96 4.46 12.24
N ALA A 157 -21.18 3.56 11.28
CA ALA A 157 -21.85 2.27 11.53
C ALA A 157 -21.08 1.41 12.53
N GLU A 158 -19.78 1.59 12.64
CA GLU A 158 -18.91 0.86 13.57
C GLU A 158 -18.64 1.61 14.89
N GLY A 159 -19.35 2.72 15.13
CA GLY A 159 -19.36 3.40 16.43
C GLY A 159 -18.44 4.61 16.56
N PHE A 160 -17.81 5.07 15.47
CA PHE A 160 -17.22 6.39 15.45
C PHE A 160 -18.32 7.44 15.28
N ALA A 161 -18.77 8.05 16.39
CA ALA A 161 -19.87 9.02 16.36
C ALA A 161 -19.49 10.31 15.60
N HIS A 162 -18.24 10.74 15.74
CA HIS A 162 -17.70 11.94 15.11
C HIS A 162 -16.55 11.56 14.19
N VAL A 163 -16.78 11.70 12.88
CA VAL A 163 -15.82 11.41 11.82
C VAL A 163 -15.53 12.67 11.06
N GLU A 164 -14.28 13.08 11.06
CA GLU A 164 -13.75 14.17 10.25
C GLU A 164 -12.65 13.64 9.32
N PHE A 165 -12.32 14.41 8.30
CA PHE A 165 -11.29 14.04 7.32
C PHE A 165 -10.15 15.05 7.29
N GLN A 166 -8.95 14.54 7.00
CA GLN A 166 -7.80 15.34 6.61
C GLN A 166 -7.16 14.73 5.37
N TYR A 167 -6.67 15.57 4.50
CA TYR A 167 -5.89 15.15 3.34
C TYR A 167 -4.59 14.46 3.78
N GLU A 168 -4.33 13.27 3.25
CA GLU A 168 -3.15 12.48 3.57
C GLU A 168 -1.83 13.24 3.34
N PRO A 169 -1.63 13.99 2.23
CA PRO A 169 -0.42 14.78 2.06
C PRO A 169 -0.27 15.91 3.10
N VAL A 170 -1.38 16.52 3.51
CA VAL A 170 -1.36 17.51 4.60
C VAL A 170 -1.00 16.83 5.92
N ALA A 171 -1.64 15.70 6.23
CA ALA A 171 -1.34 14.93 7.43
C ALA A 171 0.13 14.51 7.48
N ALA A 172 0.69 14.00 6.39
CA ALA A 172 2.11 13.63 6.30
C ALA A 172 3.06 14.80 6.66
N ALA A 173 2.63 16.02 6.35
CA ALA A 173 3.42 17.23 6.59
C ALA A 173 3.14 17.90 7.96
N LEU A 174 2.03 17.58 8.65
CA LEU A 174 1.61 18.29 9.88
C LEU A 174 2.65 18.24 11.01
N TYR A 175 3.35 17.10 11.16
CA TYR A 175 4.42 17.02 12.16
C TYR A 175 5.57 17.99 11.83
N ARG A 176 5.93 18.09 10.56
CA ARG A 176 6.92 19.06 10.08
C ARG A 176 6.44 20.50 10.28
N GLU A 177 5.19 20.76 9.92
CA GLU A 177 4.59 22.09 9.99
C GLU A 177 4.61 22.66 11.43
N SER A 178 4.44 21.79 12.43
CA SER A 178 4.51 22.20 13.85
C SER A 178 5.88 22.73 14.30
N MET A 179 6.92 22.50 13.49
CA MET A 179 8.32 22.91 13.76
C MET A 179 8.75 24.11 12.89
N LEU A 180 7.86 24.65 12.07
CA LEU A 180 8.17 25.76 11.17
C LEU A 180 8.03 27.10 11.89
N ASP A 181 8.97 28.02 11.59
CA ASP A 181 8.93 29.42 12.03
C ASP A 181 8.37 30.33 10.92
N ALA A 182 8.31 29.87 9.68
CA ALA A 182 7.85 30.64 8.52
C ALA A 182 7.10 29.71 7.54
N GLU A 183 6.47 30.32 6.51
CA GLU A 183 5.84 29.56 5.44
C GLU A 183 6.90 28.77 4.64
N GLU A 184 6.58 27.53 4.31
CA GLU A 184 7.40 26.59 3.54
C GLU A 184 6.55 25.98 2.44
N LEU A 185 7.09 25.88 1.24
CA LEU A 185 6.49 25.15 0.13
C LEU A 185 7.06 23.73 0.09
N ALA A 186 6.23 22.76 0.37
CA ALA A 186 6.62 21.36 0.43
C ALA A 186 6.06 20.57 -0.76
N LEU A 187 6.89 19.71 -1.35
CA LEU A 187 6.45 18.63 -2.24
C LEU A 187 6.32 17.35 -1.41
N ILE A 188 5.11 16.84 -1.32
CA ILE A 188 4.83 15.54 -0.69
C ILE A 188 4.86 14.48 -1.78
N VAL A 189 5.68 13.47 -1.60
CA VAL A 189 5.84 12.32 -2.50
C VAL A 189 5.43 11.07 -1.74
N ASP A 190 4.23 10.60 -2.00
CA ASP A 190 3.68 9.38 -1.40
C ASP A 190 3.68 8.25 -2.41
N ILE A 191 4.48 7.23 -2.17
CA ILE A 191 4.58 6.06 -3.05
C ILE A 191 4.14 4.82 -2.31
N GLY A 192 2.87 4.51 -2.49
CA GLY A 192 2.21 3.35 -1.90
C GLY A 192 2.50 2.04 -2.63
N GLY A 193 1.67 1.04 -2.35
CA GLY A 193 1.79 -0.28 -3.01
C GLY A 193 1.35 -0.30 -4.46
N GLY A 194 0.38 0.53 -4.86
CA GLY A 194 -0.19 0.54 -6.22
C GLY A 194 -0.26 1.91 -6.88
N THR A 195 -0.09 3.00 -6.12
CA THR A 195 -0.13 4.38 -6.62
C THR A 195 1.08 5.17 -6.13
N SER A 196 1.39 6.23 -6.86
CA SER A 196 2.32 7.28 -6.46
C SER A 196 1.60 8.61 -6.59
N ASP A 197 1.51 9.34 -5.50
CA ASP A 197 0.78 10.59 -5.37
C ASP A 197 1.76 11.74 -5.05
N PHE A 198 1.60 12.86 -5.76
CA PHE A 198 2.47 14.03 -5.65
C PHE A 198 1.64 15.25 -5.35
N SER A 199 1.88 15.88 -4.20
CA SER A 199 1.12 17.06 -3.79
C SER A 199 2.07 18.21 -3.46
N VAL A 200 1.82 19.37 -4.07
CA VAL A 200 2.50 20.62 -3.70
C VAL A 200 1.65 21.30 -2.64
N VAL A 201 2.20 21.44 -1.44
CA VAL A 201 1.48 21.90 -0.26
C VAL A 201 2.19 23.09 0.37
N ARG A 202 1.41 24.11 0.73
CA ARG A 202 1.88 25.26 1.49
C ARG A 202 1.70 25.00 2.97
N LEU A 203 2.79 25.10 3.73
CA LEU A 203 2.85 24.83 5.17
C LEU A 203 3.23 26.09 5.90
N SER A 204 2.60 26.39 7.04
CA SER A 204 3.03 27.45 7.96
C SER A 204 2.42 27.27 9.36
N PRO A 205 3.00 27.88 10.40
CA PRO A 205 2.44 27.85 11.76
C PRO A 205 1.01 28.37 11.86
N GLU A 206 0.64 29.34 11.00
CA GLU A 206 -0.71 29.88 10.96
C GLU A 206 -1.67 28.91 10.32
N ARG A 207 -1.27 28.30 9.18
CA ARG A 207 -2.07 27.29 8.44
C ARG A 207 -2.32 26.04 9.26
N ALA A 208 -1.34 25.64 10.07
CA ALA A 208 -1.47 24.51 10.99
C ALA A 208 -2.69 24.64 11.93
N ARG A 209 -3.20 25.84 12.15
CA ARG A 209 -4.37 26.11 12.99
C ARG A 209 -5.69 26.12 12.23
N ALA A 210 -5.67 26.15 10.90
CA ALA A 210 -6.86 26.21 10.07
C ALA A 210 -7.58 24.85 10.07
N HIS A 211 -8.91 24.86 10.13
CA HIS A 211 -9.72 23.65 10.06
C HIS A 211 -9.79 23.12 8.62
N ASP A 212 -10.08 23.98 7.68
CA ASP A 212 -10.05 23.66 6.25
C ASP A 212 -8.65 23.96 5.69
N ARG A 213 -8.04 22.93 5.11
CA ARG A 213 -6.71 22.96 4.53
C ARG A 213 -6.71 22.77 3.02
N SER A 214 -7.88 22.73 2.39
CA SER A 214 -8.01 22.49 0.94
C SER A 214 -7.23 23.52 0.11
N SER A 215 -7.25 24.79 0.51
CA SER A 215 -6.52 25.87 -0.16
C SER A 215 -4.99 25.80 0.00
N ASP A 216 -4.48 24.95 0.87
CA ASP A 216 -3.05 24.75 1.06
C ASP A 216 -2.45 23.77 0.07
N ILE A 217 -3.28 22.95 -0.56
CA ILE A 217 -2.90 22.03 -1.63
C ILE A 217 -2.95 22.82 -2.94
N LEU A 218 -1.78 23.19 -3.48
CA LEU A 218 -1.67 23.97 -4.70
C LEU A 218 -1.89 23.12 -5.94
N ALA A 219 -1.46 21.88 -5.90
CA ALA A 219 -1.71 20.86 -6.92
C ALA A 219 -1.55 19.46 -6.31
N SER A 220 -2.23 18.52 -6.93
CA SER A 220 -2.03 17.09 -6.69
C SER A 220 -2.11 16.35 -8.01
N THR A 221 -1.18 15.44 -8.25
CA THR A 221 -1.18 14.53 -9.40
C THR A 221 -0.86 13.13 -8.92
N GLY A 222 -1.26 12.13 -9.70
CA GLY A 222 -1.00 10.74 -9.35
C GLY A 222 -0.73 9.87 -10.57
N VAL A 223 -0.07 8.76 -10.33
CA VAL A 223 0.13 7.72 -11.36
C VAL A 223 -0.08 6.35 -10.75
N HIS A 224 -0.74 5.46 -11.50
CA HIS A 224 -0.92 4.06 -11.09
C HIS A 224 0.38 3.27 -11.26
N VAL A 225 1.36 3.61 -10.45
CA VAL A 225 2.65 2.94 -10.29
C VAL A 225 2.95 2.91 -8.80
N GLY A 226 3.21 1.73 -8.27
CA GLY A 226 3.54 1.58 -6.86
C GLY A 226 4.48 0.40 -6.61
N GLY A 227 4.75 0.12 -5.35
CA GLY A 227 5.68 -0.92 -4.91
C GLY A 227 5.44 -2.28 -5.55
N THR A 228 4.18 -2.66 -5.78
CA THR A 228 3.81 -3.94 -6.40
C THR A 228 4.15 -4.02 -7.89
N ASP A 229 4.23 -2.88 -8.60
CA ASP A 229 4.68 -2.86 -9.99
C ASP A 229 6.18 -3.10 -10.09
N PHE A 230 6.95 -2.57 -9.12
CA PHE A 230 8.38 -2.85 -8.99
C PHE A 230 8.62 -4.35 -8.70
N ASP A 231 7.83 -4.96 -7.81
CA ASP A 231 7.89 -6.41 -7.54
C ASP A 231 7.58 -7.21 -8.80
N ARG A 232 6.53 -6.84 -9.51
CA ARG A 232 6.11 -7.50 -10.75
C ARG A 232 7.20 -7.44 -11.82
N LEU A 233 7.83 -6.28 -12.04
CA LEU A 233 8.90 -6.16 -13.04
C LEU A 233 10.18 -6.89 -12.62
N LEU A 234 10.56 -6.85 -11.34
CA LEU A 234 11.65 -7.66 -10.82
C LEU A 234 11.39 -9.14 -11.08
N SER A 235 10.18 -9.62 -10.79
CA SER A 235 9.77 -11.00 -11.05
C SER A 235 9.82 -11.34 -12.54
N ILE A 236 9.17 -10.55 -13.40
CA ILE A 236 9.06 -10.81 -14.85
C ILE A 236 10.44 -10.80 -15.52
N ARG A 237 11.30 -9.84 -15.17
CA ARG A 237 12.58 -9.67 -15.85
C ARG A 237 13.67 -10.63 -15.38
N HIS A 238 13.64 -11.01 -14.10
CA HIS A 238 14.74 -11.79 -13.53
C HIS A 238 14.32 -13.16 -13.01
N VAL A 239 13.15 -13.31 -12.44
CA VAL A 239 12.72 -14.58 -11.83
C VAL A 239 11.98 -15.48 -12.82
N MET A 240 10.96 -14.97 -13.50
CA MET A 240 10.11 -15.77 -14.41
C MET A 240 10.87 -16.45 -15.56
N PRO A 241 12.00 -15.94 -16.10
CA PRO A 241 12.80 -16.68 -17.07
C PRO A 241 13.31 -18.05 -16.56
N HIS A 242 13.57 -18.20 -15.26
CA HIS A 242 13.98 -19.46 -14.64
C HIS A 242 12.83 -20.47 -14.51
N PHE A 243 11.59 -20.00 -14.69
CA PHE A 243 10.36 -20.76 -14.68
C PHE A 243 9.75 -20.96 -16.08
N GLY A 244 10.46 -20.53 -17.14
CA GLY A 244 10.10 -20.77 -18.53
C GLY A 244 9.55 -19.58 -19.31
N LEU A 245 9.52 -18.35 -18.73
CA LEU A 245 9.21 -17.15 -19.52
C LEU A 245 10.27 -16.94 -20.59
N GLY A 246 9.83 -16.78 -21.84
CA GLY A 246 10.71 -16.61 -23.00
C GLY A 246 11.17 -17.92 -23.62
N SER A 247 10.89 -19.08 -23.01
CA SER A 247 11.16 -20.38 -23.62
C SER A 247 10.30 -20.62 -24.86
N LEU A 248 10.80 -21.43 -25.77
CA LEU A 248 10.14 -21.82 -27.01
C LEU A 248 9.52 -23.21 -26.89
N TYR A 249 8.60 -23.51 -27.79
CA TYR A 249 8.23 -24.89 -28.07
C TYR A 249 9.42 -25.65 -28.67
N ALA A 250 9.42 -26.97 -28.57
CA ALA A 250 10.48 -27.83 -29.09
C ALA A 250 10.75 -27.64 -30.59
N ASP A 251 9.80 -27.07 -31.36
CA ASP A 251 9.98 -26.67 -32.74
C ASP A 251 10.94 -25.48 -32.95
N GLY A 252 11.31 -24.81 -31.88
CA GLY A 252 12.21 -23.62 -31.86
C GLY A 252 11.62 -22.37 -32.52
N LYS A 253 10.34 -22.38 -32.88
CA LYS A 253 9.72 -21.27 -33.66
C LYS A 253 8.67 -20.50 -32.88
N ARG A 254 7.93 -21.14 -32.02
CA ARG A 254 6.83 -20.51 -31.27
C ARG A 254 7.22 -20.30 -29.84
N SER A 255 6.90 -19.12 -29.30
CA SER A 255 7.06 -18.83 -27.87
C SER A 255 5.93 -19.44 -27.05
N LEU A 256 6.25 -19.85 -25.83
CA LEU A 256 5.25 -20.29 -24.86
C LEU A 256 4.31 -19.13 -24.48
N PRO A 257 3.06 -19.41 -24.06
CA PRO A 257 2.11 -18.39 -23.68
C PRO A 257 2.60 -17.60 -22.45
N VAL A 258 2.72 -16.27 -22.60
CA VAL A 258 3.30 -15.39 -21.57
C VAL A 258 2.35 -15.07 -20.42
N TRP A 259 1.04 -15.26 -20.58
CA TRP A 259 0.05 -14.86 -19.58
C TRP A 259 0.18 -15.62 -18.26
N TYR A 260 0.59 -16.90 -18.26
CA TYR A 260 0.84 -17.68 -17.05
C TYR A 260 1.89 -17.01 -16.15
N PHE A 261 2.98 -16.55 -16.75
CA PHE A 261 4.07 -15.90 -16.04
C PHE A 261 3.68 -14.50 -15.56
N ASN A 262 2.89 -13.76 -16.35
CA ASN A 262 2.34 -12.47 -15.93
C ASN A 262 1.39 -12.63 -14.74
N ASP A 263 0.54 -13.65 -14.76
CA ASP A 263 -0.38 -13.93 -13.65
C ASP A 263 0.40 -14.38 -12.39
N MET A 264 1.45 -15.20 -12.53
CA MET A 264 2.32 -15.62 -11.44
C MET A 264 3.09 -14.45 -10.83
N ALA A 265 3.51 -13.48 -11.63
CA ALA A 265 4.22 -12.28 -11.17
C ALA A 265 3.27 -11.20 -10.60
N THR A 266 1.98 -11.36 -10.72
CA THR A 266 0.98 -10.36 -10.28
C THR A 266 0.21 -10.89 -9.08
N TRP A 267 0.53 -10.40 -7.89
CA TRP A 267 0.10 -10.94 -6.60
C TRP A 267 -1.39 -11.33 -6.52
N HIS A 268 -2.29 -10.45 -6.97
CA HIS A 268 -3.75 -10.68 -6.92
C HIS A 268 -4.26 -11.63 -8.00
N ARG A 269 -3.42 -12.04 -8.98
CA ARG A 269 -3.77 -12.93 -10.08
C ARG A 269 -3.27 -14.36 -9.89
N ILE A 270 -2.32 -14.57 -8.97
CA ILE A 270 -1.69 -15.88 -8.73
C ILE A 270 -2.73 -16.98 -8.53
N ASN A 271 -3.79 -16.72 -7.77
CA ASN A 271 -4.84 -17.73 -7.52
C ASN A 271 -5.64 -18.14 -8.75
N LEU A 272 -5.63 -17.34 -9.83
CA LEU A 272 -6.27 -17.72 -11.09
C LEU A 272 -5.56 -18.91 -11.75
N LEU A 273 -4.32 -19.17 -11.37
CA LEU A 273 -3.51 -20.29 -11.85
C LEU A 273 -3.82 -21.61 -11.14
N TYR A 274 -4.41 -21.58 -9.94
CA TYR A 274 -4.63 -22.77 -9.11
C TYR A 274 -5.90 -23.54 -9.53
N THR A 275 -5.98 -23.88 -10.81
CA THR A 275 -7.12 -24.61 -11.36
C THR A 275 -6.67 -25.92 -12.00
N PRO A 276 -7.54 -26.98 -11.99
CA PRO A 276 -7.22 -28.22 -12.66
C PRO A 276 -6.95 -28.06 -14.17
N LYS A 277 -7.52 -27.03 -14.79
CA LYS A 277 -7.27 -26.71 -16.21
C LYS A 277 -5.83 -26.24 -16.39
N VAL A 278 -5.38 -25.26 -15.62
CA VAL A 278 -4.00 -24.73 -15.71
C VAL A 278 -2.98 -25.82 -15.43
N LEU A 279 -3.23 -26.70 -14.45
CA LEU A 279 -2.33 -27.85 -14.20
C LEU A 279 -2.22 -28.80 -15.39
N ARG A 280 -3.31 -29.06 -16.10
CA ARG A 280 -3.25 -29.85 -17.34
C ARG A 280 -2.47 -29.12 -18.43
N ASP A 281 -2.79 -27.86 -18.64
CA ASP A 281 -2.11 -27.01 -19.63
C ASP A 281 -0.59 -26.98 -19.37
N MET A 282 -0.17 -26.87 -18.10
CA MET A 282 1.26 -26.89 -17.73
C MET A 282 1.95 -28.22 -18.08
N ARG A 283 1.31 -29.35 -17.82
CA ARG A 283 1.85 -30.67 -18.19
C ARG A 283 2.01 -30.85 -19.71
N ASP A 284 1.09 -30.27 -20.45
CA ASP A 284 1.14 -30.34 -21.93
C ASP A 284 2.22 -29.35 -22.46
N LEU A 285 2.36 -28.18 -21.88
CA LEU A 285 3.43 -27.22 -22.21
C LEU A 285 4.81 -27.77 -21.86
N GLU A 286 4.97 -28.39 -20.69
CA GLU A 286 6.21 -29.02 -20.26
C GLU A 286 6.70 -30.06 -21.28
N ARG A 287 5.81 -30.93 -21.76
CA ARG A 287 6.13 -31.95 -22.79
C ARG A 287 6.49 -31.33 -24.13
N ALA A 288 5.94 -30.18 -24.45
CA ALA A 288 6.10 -29.52 -25.74
C ALA A 288 7.21 -28.44 -25.75
N ALA A 289 7.78 -28.09 -24.60
CA ALA A 289 8.77 -27.05 -24.46
C ALA A 289 10.18 -27.52 -24.87
N ALA A 290 10.99 -26.58 -25.32
CA ALA A 290 12.41 -26.81 -25.57
C ALA A 290 13.21 -26.97 -24.27
N GLU A 291 12.74 -26.37 -23.17
CA GLU A 291 13.36 -26.39 -21.83
C GLU A 291 12.34 -26.88 -20.79
N PRO A 292 11.99 -28.19 -20.79
CA PRO A 292 10.92 -28.71 -19.93
C PRO A 292 11.18 -28.56 -18.44
N GLU A 293 12.43 -28.56 -18.00
CA GLU A 293 12.84 -28.41 -16.59
C GLU A 293 12.43 -27.05 -16.01
N ARG A 294 12.34 -26.00 -16.83
CA ARG A 294 11.85 -24.68 -16.38
C ARG A 294 10.34 -24.72 -16.17
N LEU A 295 9.62 -25.40 -17.03
CA LEU A 295 8.17 -25.56 -16.92
C LEU A 295 7.79 -26.50 -15.77
N ASP A 296 8.61 -27.51 -15.46
CA ASP A 296 8.45 -28.37 -14.29
C ASP A 296 8.50 -27.52 -12.99
N ARG A 297 9.45 -26.60 -12.88
CA ARG A 297 9.49 -25.65 -11.76
C ARG A 297 8.22 -24.80 -11.68
N PHE A 298 7.72 -24.28 -12.80
CA PHE A 298 6.48 -23.51 -12.82
C PHE A 298 5.28 -24.38 -12.41
N ARG A 299 5.18 -25.59 -12.93
CA ARG A 299 4.13 -26.55 -12.58
C ARG A 299 4.17 -26.85 -11.08
N HIS A 300 5.36 -27.02 -10.51
CA HIS A 300 5.54 -27.23 -9.06
C HIS A 300 4.91 -26.09 -8.26
N LEU A 301 5.15 -24.81 -8.62
CA LEU A 301 4.54 -23.66 -7.95
C LEU A 301 3.01 -23.73 -8.00
N VAL A 302 2.43 -24.13 -9.12
CA VAL A 302 0.98 -24.21 -9.29
C VAL A 302 0.39 -25.39 -8.49
N GLU A 303 1.03 -26.57 -8.53
CA GLU A 303 0.60 -27.77 -7.82
C GLU A 303 0.61 -27.60 -6.30
N HIS A 304 1.66 -26.96 -5.78
CA HIS A 304 1.85 -26.74 -4.33
C HIS A 304 1.31 -25.38 -3.85
N ARG A 305 0.68 -24.61 -4.74
CA ARG A 305 0.15 -23.24 -4.45
C ARG A 305 1.19 -22.30 -3.85
N SER A 306 2.45 -22.42 -4.26
CA SER A 306 3.58 -21.69 -3.70
C SER A 306 3.85 -20.34 -4.37
N GLY A 307 3.03 -19.90 -5.33
CA GLY A 307 3.24 -18.66 -6.08
C GLY A 307 3.31 -17.42 -5.18
N HIS A 308 2.51 -17.36 -4.10
CA HIS A 308 2.57 -16.24 -3.16
C HIS A 308 3.84 -16.24 -2.30
N ARG A 309 4.41 -17.43 -1.99
CA ARG A 309 5.73 -17.52 -1.33
C ARG A 309 6.81 -16.96 -2.25
N LEU A 310 6.77 -17.30 -3.55
CA LEU A 310 7.68 -16.73 -4.52
C LEU A 310 7.51 -15.20 -4.63
N ALA A 311 6.29 -14.70 -4.69
CA ALA A 311 6.02 -13.26 -4.70
C ALA A 311 6.55 -12.56 -3.44
N GLY A 312 6.38 -13.16 -2.27
CA GLY A 312 6.95 -12.67 -1.01
C GLY A 312 8.49 -12.67 -1.00
N ALA A 313 9.13 -13.69 -1.58
CA ALA A 313 10.59 -13.74 -1.74
C ALA A 313 11.11 -12.64 -2.67
N VAL A 314 10.37 -12.33 -3.74
CA VAL A 314 10.67 -11.22 -4.66
C VAL A 314 10.55 -9.87 -3.96
N GLU A 315 9.46 -9.63 -3.23
CA GLU A 315 9.25 -8.41 -2.45
C GLU A 315 10.36 -8.22 -1.40
N ALA A 316 10.69 -9.27 -0.65
CA ALA A 316 11.79 -9.23 0.30
C ALA A 316 13.14 -8.95 -0.39
N GLY A 317 13.36 -9.48 -1.59
CA GLY A 317 14.52 -9.16 -2.43
C GLY A 317 14.55 -7.68 -2.81
N LYS A 318 13.45 -7.13 -3.31
CA LYS A 318 13.32 -5.69 -3.62
C LYS A 318 13.65 -4.82 -2.40
N ILE A 319 13.11 -5.17 -1.23
CA ILE A 319 13.37 -4.43 0.01
C ILE A 319 14.87 -4.45 0.35
N ARG A 320 15.52 -5.60 0.27
CA ARG A 320 16.97 -5.69 0.53
C ARG A 320 17.81 -4.88 -0.47
N LEU A 321 17.36 -4.76 -1.74
CA LEU A 321 18.04 -3.93 -2.74
C LEU A 321 17.98 -2.43 -2.43
N THR A 322 17.20 -1.97 -1.46
CA THR A 322 17.24 -0.56 -1.02
C THR A 322 18.57 -0.23 -0.35
N ASP A 323 19.14 -1.17 0.39
CA ASP A 323 20.37 -0.95 1.17
C ASP A 323 21.58 -1.68 0.60
N ALA A 324 21.39 -2.83 -0.08
CA ALA A 324 22.46 -3.64 -0.63
C ALA A 324 22.62 -3.47 -2.15
N PRO A 325 23.86 -3.54 -2.71
CA PRO A 325 24.08 -3.47 -4.16
C PRO A 325 23.61 -4.73 -4.91
N GLU A 326 23.43 -5.85 -4.20
CA GLU A 326 22.93 -7.11 -4.71
C GLU A 326 22.19 -7.87 -3.62
N THR A 327 21.30 -8.78 -4.01
CA THR A 327 20.56 -9.65 -3.09
C THR A 327 20.35 -11.01 -3.70
N GLU A 328 20.15 -11.99 -2.84
CA GLU A 328 19.71 -13.33 -3.22
C GLU A 328 18.19 -13.46 -2.98
N ILE A 329 17.46 -13.82 -4.02
CA ILE A 329 16.03 -14.19 -3.94
C ILE A 329 15.98 -15.71 -3.78
N VAL A 330 15.59 -16.18 -2.61
CA VAL A 330 15.52 -17.60 -2.27
C VAL A 330 14.04 -17.97 -2.08
N LEU A 331 13.62 -19.03 -2.74
CA LEU A 331 12.33 -19.66 -2.49
C LEU A 331 12.56 -20.92 -1.66
N ASP A 332 12.18 -20.87 -0.41
CA ASP A 332 12.18 -22.05 0.49
C ASP A 332 10.87 -22.82 0.26
N GLU A 333 10.94 -23.80 -0.64
CA GLU A 333 9.80 -24.62 -1.04
C GLU A 333 10.21 -26.09 -1.12
N PRO A 334 9.57 -27.00 -0.38
CA PRO A 334 9.89 -28.43 -0.44
C PRO A 334 9.82 -28.99 -1.88
N GLY A 335 10.91 -29.58 -2.32
CA GLY A 335 11.01 -30.17 -3.67
C GLY A 335 11.33 -29.17 -4.79
N LEU A 336 11.56 -27.91 -4.48
CA LEU A 336 11.99 -26.89 -5.43
C LEU A 336 13.12 -26.05 -4.83
N ASP A 337 14.35 -26.35 -5.21
CA ASP A 337 15.52 -25.53 -4.83
C ASP A 337 15.67 -24.39 -5.85
N PHE A 338 15.38 -23.17 -5.42
CA PHE A 338 15.48 -21.98 -6.26
C PHE A 338 16.17 -20.84 -5.50
N SER A 339 17.27 -20.39 -6.06
CA SER A 339 18.01 -19.22 -5.61
C SER A 339 18.48 -18.41 -6.82
N LEU A 340 18.40 -17.10 -6.73
CA LEU A 340 18.79 -16.18 -7.78
C LEU A 340 19.42 -14.92 -7.18
N THR A 341 20.67 -14.62 -7.56
CA THR A 341 21.30 -13.33 -7.24
C THR A 341 20.86 -12.26 -8.24
N VAL A 342 20.39 -11.12 -7.74
CA VAL A 342 20.00 -9.94 -8.56
C VAL A 342 20.73 -8.73 -8.02
N SER A 343 21.34 -7.95 -8.92
CA SER A 343 21.97 -6.68 -8.56
C SER A 343 20.97 -5.53 -8.58
N ARG A 344 21.22 -4.47 -7.78
CA ARG A 344 20.44 -3.23 -7.82
C ARG A 344 20.43 -2.63 -9.21
N VAL A 345 21.54 -2.62 -9.93
CA VAL A 345 21.63 -2.08 -11.30
C VAL A 345 20.69 -2.81 -12.25
N ALA A 346 20.60 -4.14 -12.17
CA ALA A 346 19.68 -4.94 -12.98
C ALA A 346 18.21 -4.64 -12.62
N PHE A 347 17.90 -4.46 -11.34
CA PHE A 347 16.58 -4.06 -10.88
C PHE A 347 16.19 -2.65 -11.36
N GLU A 348 17.10 -1.68 -11.25
CA GLU A 348 16.88 -0.30 -11.71
C GLU A 348 16.68 -0.25 -13.22
N ASP A 349 17.43 -1.04 -13.99
CA ASP A 349 17.25 -1.17 -15.43
C ASP A 349 15.88 -1.75 -15.80
N ALA A 350 15.45 -2.80 -15.10
CA ALA A 350 14.14 -3.43 -15.28
C ALA A 350 12.96 -2.47 -14.97
N THR A 351 13.15 -1.51 -14.08
CA THR A 351 12.09 -0.61 -13.57
C THR A 351 12.20 0.83 -14.09
N ARG A 352 13.12 1.11 -14.99
CA ARG A 352 13.41 2.45 -15.54
C ARG A 352 12.16 3.18 -16.04
N ASP A 353 11.30 2.49 -16.78
CA ASP A 353 10.08 3.08 -17.32
C ASP A 353 9.08 3.50 -16.24
N LEU A 354 9.01 2.76 -15.12
CA LEU A 354 8.18 3.13 -13.98
C LEU A 354 8.71 4.41 -13.31
N VAL A 355 10.03 4.49 -13.12
CA VAL A 355 10.68 5.68 -12.56
C VAL A 355 10.45 6.90 -13.47
N GLY A 356 10.50 6.72 -14.81
CA GLY A 356 10.18 7.77 -15.77
C GLY A 356 8.74 8.29 -15.63
N LYS A 357 7.77 7.43 -15.39
CA LYS A 357 6.37 7.83 -15.14
C LYS A 357 6.24 8.62 -13.83
N ILE A 358 6.92 8.20 -12.78
CA ILE A 358 6.98 8.92 -11.49
C ILE A 358 7.54 10.33 -11.70
N GLN A 359 8.65 10.46 -12.44
CA GLN A 359 9.26 11.77 -12.76
C GLN A 359 8.31 12.67 -13.55
N ALA A 360 7.59 12.11 -14.53
CA ALA A 360 6.64 12.87 -15.34
C ALA A 360 5.47 13.40 -14.47
N SER A 361 4.91 12.59 -13.59
CA SER A 361 3.81 13.00 -12.70
C SER A 361 4.27 14.05 -11.68
N LEU A 362 5.51 13.93 -11.15
CA LEU A 362 6.10 14.96 -10.29
C LEU A 362 6.26 16.30 -11.03
N ALA A 363 6.77 16.28 -12.26
CA ALA A 363 6.92 17.49 -13.05
C ALA A 363 5.55 18.13 -13.37
N GLU A 364 4.53 17.32 -13.62
CA GLU A 364 3.14 17.75 -13.81
C GLU A 364 2.59 18.43 -12.55
N ALA A 365 2.85 17.88 -11.35
CA ALA A 365 2.43 18.49 -10.08
C ALA A 365 2.99 19.90 -9.92
N LEU A 366 4.29 20.10 -10.17
CA LEU A 366 4.94 21.41 -10.11
C LEU A 366 4.36 22.37 -11.14
N ALA A 367 4.18 21.93 -12.39
CA ALA A 367 3.61 22.73 -13.46
C ALA A 367 2.17 23.16 -13.16
N THR A 368 1.34 22.25 -12.65
CA THR A 368 -0.05 22.50 -12.25
C THR A 368 -0.12 23.50 -11.09
N ALA A 369 0.79 23.38 -10.13
CA ALA A 369 0.92 24.34 -9.02
C ALA A 369 1.43 25.73 -9.47
N GLY A 370 1.97 25.86 -10.69
CA GLY A 370 2.65 27.08 -11.15
C GLY A 370 3.93 27.39 -10.38
N VAL A 371 4.60 26.34 -9.87
CA VAL A 371 5.75 26.43 -8.98
C VAL A 371 7.01 25.97 -9.71
N SER A 372 8.09 26.77 -9.63
CA SER A 372 9.38 26.31 -10.12
C SER A 372 10.05 25.34 -9.14
N ALA A 373 10.95 24.51 -9.64
CA ALA A 373 11.69 23.55 -8.82
C ALA A 373 12.54 24.25 -7.71
N GLU A 374 13.04 25.46 -8.01
CA GLU A 374 13.85 26.28 -7.07
C GLU A 374 13.02 26.86 -5.93
N ALA A 375 11.68 26.96 -6.10
CA ALA A 375 10.80 27.50 -5.08
C ALA A 375 10.35 26.44 -4.06
N VAL A 376 10.66 25.17 -4.30
CA VAL A 376 10.33 24.07 -3.37
C VAL A 376 11.37 24.07 -2.23
N ASP A 377 10.91 24.32 -1.00
CA ASP A 377 11.77 24.36 0.19
C ASP A 377 12.07 22.95 0.73
N SER A 378 11.12 22.05 0.63
CA SER A 378 11.29 20.68 1.13
C SER A 378 10.57 19.63 0.27
N VAL A 379 11.12 18.41 0.29
CA VAL A 379 10.50 17.19 -0.25
C VAL A 379 10.27 16.22 0.89
N VAL A 380 9.03 15.88 1.13
CA VAL A 380 8.64 14.89 2.14
C VAL A 380 8.38 13.56 1.42
N LEU A 381 9.23 12.58 1.68
CA LEU A 381 9.11 11.23 1.13
C LEU A 381 8.33 10.36 2.11
N THR A 382 7.25 9.74 1.65
CA THR A 382 6.40 8.82 2.40
C THR A 382 6.01 7.61 1.55
N GLY A 383 5.52 6.55 2.18
CA GLY A 383 5.23 5.29 1.52
C GLY A 383 6.46 4.41 1.26
N GLY A 384 6.26 3.08 1.31
CA GLY A 384 7.36 2.12 1.17
C GLY A 384 8.07 2.14 -0.19
N GLY A 385 7.36 2.58 -1.25
CA GLY A 385 7.94 2.70 -2.59
C GLY A 385 8.95 3.85 -2.71
N ALA A 386 8.85 4.89 -1.87
CA ALA A 386 9.79 6.00 -1.84
C ALA A 386 11.18 5.61 -1.31
N GLU A 387 11.32 4.46 -0.66
CA GLU A 387 12.61 3.93 -0.22
C GLU A 387 13.45 3.35 -1.35
N VAL A 388 12.86 3.00 -2.51
CA VAL A 388 13.60 2.53 -3.69
C VAL A 388 14.59 3.61 -4.15
N PRO A 389 15.91 3.32 -4.23
CA PRO A 389 16.92 4.36 -4.49
C PRO A 389 16.70 5.14 -5.78
N ALA A 390 16.35 4.48 -6.88
CA ALA A 390 16.07 5.12 -8.16
C ALA A 390 14.85 6.07 -8.08
N VAL A 391 13.82 5.69 -7.32
CA VAL A 391 12.63 6.52 -7.09
C VAL A 391 12.99 7.76 -6.27
N ARG A 392 13.73 7.58 -5.19
CA ARG A 392 14.20 8.69 -4.35
C ARG A 392 15.07 9.67 -5.14
N MET A 393 16.01 9.16 -5.95
CA MET A 393 16.80 10.02 -6.83
C MET A 393 15.93 10.76 -7.83
N ALA A 394 14.95 10.09 -8.44
CA ALA A 394 14.03 10.70 -9.38
C ALA A 394 13.20 11.84 -8.75
N ALA A 395 12.75 11.64 -7.49
CA ALA A 395 11.98 12.62 -6.75
C ALA A 395 12.80 13.86 -6.30
N THR A 396 14.13 13.73 -6.20
CA THR A 396 14.99 14.79 -5.66
C THR A 396 15.91 15.44 -6.68
N ALA A 397 16.22 14.76 -7.80
CA ALA A 397 17.20 15.22 -8.78
C ALA A 397 16.87 16.58 -9.44
N SER A 398 15.58 16.88 -9.61
CA SER A 398 15.09 18.13 -10.17
C SER A 398 14.91 19.25 -9.16
N LEU A 399 15.18 19.00 -7.85
CA LEU A 399 14.90 19.89 -6.74
C LEU A 399 16.18 20.20 -5.93
N PRO A 400 17.18 20.90 -6.51
CA PRO A 400 18.53 20.96 -5.96
C PRO A 400 18.65 21.70 -4.63
N HIS A 401 17.69 22.53 -4.29
CA HIS A 401 17.69 23.34 -3.07
C HIS A 401 16.72 22.80 -1.99
N ALA A 402 15.85 21.86 -2.36
CA ALA A 402 14.87 21.31 -1.46
C ALA A 402 15.52 20.42 -0.39
N ARG A 403 15.12 20.62 0.85
CA ARG A 403 15.52 19.75 1.96
C ARG A 403 14.75 18.45 1.90
N VAL A 404 15.47 17.34 1.77
CA VAL A 404 14.84 16.01 1.75
C VAL A 404 14.50 15.60 3.19
N ILE A 405 13.22 15.39 3.45
CA ILE A 405 12.68 14.92 4.71
C ILE A 405 12.22 13.49 4.50
N ARG A 406 12.89 12.57 5.15
CA ARG A 406 12.46 11.18 5.24
C ARG A 406 11.53 11.07 6.44
N SER A 407 10.26 10.95 6.20
CA SER A 407 9.30 10.64 7.25
C SER A 407 9.29 9.11 7.47
N ASP A 408 8.74 8.68 8.60
CA ASP A 408 8.45 7.25 8.76
C ASP A 408 7.57 6.81 7.58
N ALA A 409 8.13 5.92 6.73
CA ALA A 409 7.53 5.51 5.47
C ALA A 409 6.09 4.98 5.59
N PHE A 410 5.71 4.56 6.79
CA PHE A 410 4.41 3.95 7.07
C PHE A 410 3.61 4.65 8.17
N GLY A 411 4.18 5.64 8.86
CA GLY A 411 3.57 6.22 10.06
C GLY A 411 3.26 7.72 10.01
N SER A 412 3.86 8.45 9.06
CA SER A 412 3.76 9.93 9.02
C SER A 412 2.33 10.43 8.88
N VAL A 413 1.53 9.79 8.03
CA VAL A 413 0.11 10.13 7.86
C VAL A 413 -0.66 9.86 9.16
N GLY A 414 -0.50 8.69 9.76
CA GLY A 414 -1.14 8.34 11.02
C GLY A 414 -0.78 9.27 12.18
N LEU A 415 0.50 9.67 12.29
CA LEU A 415 0.96 10.65 13.28
C LEU A 415 0.34 12.04 13.03
N GLY A 416 0.31 12.49 11.78
CA GLY A 416 -0.30 13.78 11.42
C GLY A 416 -1.80 13.81 11.65
N LEU A 417 -2.51 12.73 11.32
CA LEU A 417 -3.95 12.58 11.62
C LEU A 417 -4.22 12.62 13.12
N ALA A 418 -3.33 12.04 13.94
CA ALA A 418 -3.45 12.11 15.40
C ALA A 418 -3.28 13.53 15.92
N LEU A 419 -2.30 14.28 15.41
CA LEU A 419 -2.12 15.71 15.74
C LEU A 419 -3.36 16.52 15.36
N ASP A 420 -3.91 16.27 14.17
CA ASP A 420 -5.12 16.96 13.73
C ASP A 420 -6.34 16.60 14.58
N ALA A 421 -6.48 15.34 14.98
CA ALA A 421 -7.54 14.89 15.89
C ALA A 421 -7.43 15.57 17.28
N ALA A 422 -6.23 15.62 17.84
CA ALA A 422 -6.00 16.32 19.10
C ALA A 422 -6.28 17.83 19.02
N ARG A 423 -6.07 18.44 17.86
CA ARG A 423 -6.39 19.85 17.61
C ARG A 423 -7.90 20.09 17.49
N ARG A 424 -8.63 19.21 16.79
CA ARG A 424 -10.06 19.37 16.48
C ARG A 424 -10.98 18.99 17.61
N PHE A 425 -10.60 18.00 18.38
CA PHE A 425 -11.45 17.40 19.41
C PHE A 425 -10.98 17.67 20.85
N GLY A 426 -9.75 18.18 21.02
CA GLY A 426 -9.11 18.42 22.33
C GLY A 426 -9.29 19.81 22.94
#